data_3794aa95eea3af642dce439ce62a021f
#
_entry.id   3794aa95eea3af642dce439ce62a021f
#
_cell.length_a   1.000
_cell.length_b   1.000
_cell.length_c   1.000
_cell.angle_alpha   90.00
_cell.angle_beta   90.00
_cell.angle_gamma   90.00
#
_symmetry.space_group_name_H-M   'P 1'
#
loop_
_entity.id
_entity.type
_entity.pdbx_description
1 polymer ?
#
loop_
_entity_poly.entity_id
_entity_poly.type
_entity_poly.pdbx_seq_one_letter_code
_entity_poly.pdbx_strand_id
1 'polypeptide(L)'
;PPVLAETMADYDNFTLIEGDVMALNLAAVTAEKFPGLPAVLCANLPYNITTPFLTACVRAGCFRQLTVLIQKEVALRICAKPGTADYGAFSLLMQYYTVPELLFEVPNSCFMPPPKVTSAVVRCVTRKAPPVQVRSEEAFWRTVRAGFALRRKTLVNSLQTGWQLPKEQLAAIVAGCGLSPTVRGEALGLEEYARLSDALLAAVGE
;
A
#
# COMPACT_ATOMS: atom_id res chain seq x y z
N PRO A 1 -6.79 28.81 4.78
CA PRO A 1 -5.48 29.48 4.66
C PRO A 1 -5.29 30.66 5.64
N PRO A 2 -6.22 31.68 5.75
CA PRO A 2 -5.93 32.85 6.58
C PRO A 2 -5.68 32.51 8.06
N VAL A 3 -6.43 31.58 8.63
CA VAL A 3 -6.24 31.13 10.03
C VAL A 3 -4.84 30.51 10.23
N LEU A 4 -4.37 29.68 9.30
CA LEU A 4 -3.02 29.10 9.38
C LEU A 4 -1.93 30.16 9.23
N ALA A 5 -2.12 31.14 8.35
CA ALA A 5 -1.18 32.24 8.22
C ALA A 5 -1.05 33.05 9.52
N GLU A 6 -2.16 33.28 10.22
CA GLU A 6 -2.18 33.97 11.51
C GLU A 6 -1.57 33.10 12.64
N THR A 7 -2.05 31.85 12.79
CA THR A 7 -1.62 30.98 13.91
C THR A 7 -0.19 30.45 13.79
N MET A 8 0.38 30.46 12.58
CA MET A 8 1.74 29.98 12.28
C MET A 8 2.73 31.11 11.98
N ALA A 9 2.33 32.38 12.15
CA ALA A 9 3.14 33.56 11.83
C ALA A 9 4.48 33.60 12.61
N ASP A 10 4.50 33.09 13.84
CA ASP A 10 5.69 33.09 14.69
C ASP A 10 6.67 31.93 14.44
N TYR A 11 6.40 31.09 13.42
CA TYR A 11 7.21 29.90 13.12
C TYR A 11 7.91 30.04 11.78
N ASP A 12 9.20 30.34 11.77
CA ASP A 12 10.02 30.49 10.56
C ASP A 12 10.22 29.18 9.77
N ASN A 13 9.99 28.03 10.42
CA ASN A 13 10.12 26.71 9.85
C ASN A 13 8.81 26.14 9.29
N PHE A 14 7.74 26.95 9.18
CA PHE A 14 6.47 26.56 8.62
C PHE A 14 6.33 27.06 7.17
N THR A 15 5.89 26.18 6.27
CA THR A 15 5.55 26.51 4.87
C THR A 15 4.17 25.94 4.53
N LEU A 16 3.24 26.82 4.16
CA LEU A 16 1.92 26.42 3.67
C LEU A 16 1.97 26.22 2.14
N ILE A 17 1.58 25.03 1.68
CA ILE A 17 1.37 24.73 0.26
C ILE A 17 -0.12 24.52 0.06
N GLU A 18 -0.78 25.46 -0.61
CA GLU A 18 -2.21 25.37 -0.93
C GLU A 18 -2.42 24.58 -2.22
N GLY A 19 -3.35 23.61 -2.20
CA GLY A 19 -3.70 22.85 -3.38
C GLY A 19 -4.19 21.44 -3.08
N ASP A 20 -4.45 20.70 -4.15
CA ASP A 20 -4.74 19.26 -4.06
C ASP A 20 -3.45 18.48 -3.87
N VAL A 21 -3.33 17.82 -2.72
CA VAL A 21 -2.16 16.99 -2.40
C VAL A 21 -1.94 15.84 -3.40
N MET A 22 -2.99 15.38 -4.08
CA MET A 22 -2.89 14.36 -5.11
C MET A 22 -2.25 14.86 -6.42
N ALA A 23 -2.23 16.18 -6.64
CA ALA A 23 -1.57 16.80 -7.79
C ALA A 23 -0.09 17.13 -7.53
N LEU A 24 0.39 17.00 -6.28
CA LEU A 24 1.75 17.34 -5.92
C LEU A 24 2.74 16.22 -6.30
N ASN A 25 3.90 16.62 -6.81
CA ASN A 25 5.06 15.72 -6.86
C ASN A 25 5.71 15.68 -5.47
N LEU A 26 5.33 14.68 -4.67
CA LEU A 26 5.78 14.54 -3.27
C LEU A 26 7.30 14.48 -3.14
N ALA A 27 7.99 13.79 -4.06
CA ALA A 27 9.45 13.68 -4.03
C ALA A 27 10.12 15.04 -4.31
N ALA A 28 9.60 15.82 -5.27
CA ALA A 28 10.12 17.15 -5.56
C ALA A 28 9.89 18.12 -4.38
N VAL A 29 8.67 18.10 -3.81
CA VAL A 29 8.34 18.95 -2.66
C VAL A 29 9.22 18.63 -1.45
N THR A 30 9.43 17.36 -1.15
CA THR A 30 10.28 16.97 -0.01
C THR A 30 11.75 17.29 -0.25
N ALA A 31 12.25 17.12 -1.46
CA ALA A 31 13.64 17.48 -1.80
C ALA A 31 13.88 19.01 -1.71
N GLU A 32 12.90 19.82 -2.10
CA GLU A 32 12.98 21.28 -2.02
C GLU A 32 12.88 21.80 -0.58
N LYS A 33 11.89 21.28 0.18
CA LYS A 33 11.57 21.82 1.52
C LYS A 33 12.40 21.22 2.66
N PHE A 34 12.96 20.01 2.46
CA PHE A 34 13.75 19.32 3.46
C PHE A 34 15.12 18.87 2.91
N PRO A 35 15.95 19.81 2.37
CA PRO A 35 17.22 19.45 1.75
C PRO A 35 18.14 18.74 2.77
N GLY A 36 18.53 17.50 2.45
CA GLY A 36 19.42 16.69 3.31
C GLY A 36 18.77 16.15 4.60
N LEU A 37 17.49 16.41 4.84
CA LEU A 37 16.77 15.91 6.02
C LEU A 37 15.83 14.76 5.66
N PRO A 38 15.67 13.77 6.56
CA PRO A 38 14.71 12.70 6.34
C PRO A 38 13.28 13.21 6.55
N ALA A 39 12.46 13.22 5.50
CA ALA A 39 11.06 13.62 5.59
C ALA A 39 10.21 12.56 6.32
N VAL A 40 9.26 13.01 7.12
CA VAL A 40 8.21 12.19 7.72
C VAL A 40 6.84 12.77 7.37
N LEU A 41 5.85 11.90 7.16
CA LEU A 41 4.47 12.31 7.00
C LEU A 41 3.72 12.11 8.32
N CYS A 42 3.04 13.16 8.79
CA CYS A 42 2.08 13.09 9.88
C CYS A 42 0.79 13.76 9.41
N ALA A 43 -0.32 12.99 9.30
CA ALA A 43 -1.55 13.54 8.72
C ALA A 43 -2.82 12.88 9.28
N ASN A 44 -3.86 13.71 9.46
CA ASN A 44 -5.24 13.27 9.51
C ASN A 44 -5.79 13.29 8.08
N LEU A 45 -5.98 12.11 7.47
CA LEU A 45 -6.33 12.01 6.05
C LEU A 45 -7.84 12.01 5.84
N PRO A 46 -8.35 12.78 4.85
CA PRO A 46 -9.70 12.60 4.37
C PRO A 46 -9.92 11.16 3.89
N TYR A 47 -11.03 10.54 4.31
CA TYR A 47 -11.25 9.10 4.09
C TYR A 47 -11.30 8.71 2.60
N ASN A 48 -11.83 9.59 1.76
CA ASN A 48 -11.97 9.35 0.31
C ASN A 48 -10.65 9.29 -0.45
N ILE A 49 -9.57 9.91 0.06
CA ILE A 49 -8.27 9.92 -0.61
C ILE A 49 -7.23 9.03 0.10
N THR A 50 -7.57 8.41 1.23
CA THR A 50 -6.61 7.65 2.06
C THR A 50 -5.82 6.62 1.27
N THR A 51 -6.49 5.72 0.55
CA THR A 51 -5.82 4.64 -0.20
C THR A 51 -4.97 5.17 -1.36
N PRO A 52 -5.47 6.03 -2.27
CA PRO A 52 -4.64 6.58 -3.34
C PRO A 52 -3.49 7.43 -2.83
N PHE A 53 -3.68 8.22 -1.78
CA PHE A 53 -2.62 9.07 -1.23
C PHE A 53 -1.50 8.23 -0.57
N LEU A 54 -1.84 7.24 0.27
CA LEU A 54 -0.83 6.36 0.84
C LEU A 54 -0.09 5.56 -0.23
N THR A 55 -0.79 5.14 -1.29
CA THR A 55 -0.14 4.48 -2.45
C THR A 55 0.87 5.43 -3.11
N ALA A 56 0.52 6.69 -3.31
CA ALA A 56 1.44 7.69 -3.87
C ALA A 56 2.64 7.94 -2.95
N CYS A 57 2.42 8.04 -1.63
CA CYS A 57 3.49 8.25 -0.65
C CYS A 57 4.52 7.12 -0.64
N VAL A 58 4.07 5.86 -0.61
CA VAL A 58 5.01 4.72 -0.55
C VAL A 58 5.76 4.52 -1.87
N ARG A 59 5.14 4.85 -3.00
CA ARG A 59 5.79 4.80 -4.32
C ARG A 59 6.77 5.95 -4.55
N ALA A 60 6.49 7.13 -3.99
CA ALA A 60 7.41 8.27 -4.06
C ALA A 60 8.73 8.00 -3.33
N GLY A 61 8.73 7.12 -2.30
CA GLY A 61 9.93 6.71 -1.57
C GLY A 61 10.65 7.82 -0.82
N CYS A 62 10.04 9.00 -0.69
CA CYS A 62 10.67 10.19 -0.10
C CYS A 62 10.46 10.30 1.42
N PHE A 63 9.53 9.52 2.00
CA PHE A 63 9.25 9.54 3.41
C PHE A 63 9.91 8.35 4.12
N ARG A 64 10.62 8.61 5.22
CA ARG A 64 11.16 7.53 6.05
C ARG A 64 10.09 6.90 6.95
N GLN A 65 8.99 7.61 7.23
CA GLN A 65 7.88 7.16 8.04
C GLN A 65 6.60 7.91 7.68
N LEU A 66 5.48 7.19 7.72
CA LEU A 66 4.13 7.74 7.62
C LEU A 66 3.41 7.43 8.92
N THR A 67 2.87 8.46 9.60
CA THR A 67 1.99 8.31 10.76
C THR A 67 0.67 8.98 10.43
N VAL A 68 -0.38 8.19 10.28
CA VAL A 68 -1.64 8.69 9.74
C VAL A 68 -2.84 8.27 10.57
N LEU A 69 -3.80 9.19 10.73
CA LEU A 69 -5.12 8.95 11.27
C LEU A 69 -6.07 8.68 10.10
N ILE A 70 -6.66 7.49 10.08
CA ILE A 70 -7.48 6.97 8.97
C ILE A 70 -8.66 6.16 9.53
N GLN A 71 -9.57 5.70 8.66
CA GLN A 71 -10.63 4.78 9.09
C GLN A 71 -10.03 3.47 9.63
N LYS A 72 -10.60 2.95 10.73
CA LYS A 72 -10.17 1.69 11.36
C LYS A 72 -10.14 0.53 10.36
N GLU A 73 -11.13 0.41 9.48
CA GLU A 73 -11.16 -0.63 8.45
C GLU A 73 -9.93 -0.59 7.54
N VAL A 74 -9.52 0.62 7.11
CA VAL A 74 -8.32 0.77 6.26
C VAL A 74 -7.05 0.47 7.05
N ALA A 75 -6.99 0.86 8.32
CA ALA A 75 -5.88 0.53 9.22
C ALA A 75 -5.72 -0.98 9.41
N LEU A 76 -6.81 -1.70 9.66
CA LEU A 76 -6.83 -3.16 9.76
C LEU A 76 -6.36 -3.81 8.45
N ARG A 77 -6.82 -3.30 7.30
CA ARG A 77 -6.40 -3.78 5.98
C ARG A 77 -4.89 -3.61 5.74
N ILE A 78 -4.32 -2.47 6.10
CA ILE A 78 -2.87 -2.22 5.99
C ILE A 78 -2.07 -3.24 6.80
N CYS A 79 -2.52 -3.57 8.02
CA CYS A 79 -1.84 -4.46 8.95
C CYS A 79 -2.24 -5.94 8.82
N ALA A 80 -3.18 -6.26 7.92
CA ALA A 80 -3.75 -7.61 7.77
C ALA A 80 -2.70 -8.63 7.30
N LYS A 81 -2.84 -9.87 7.78
CA LYS A 81 -2.00 -11.01 7.39
C LYS A 81 -2.66 -11.81 6.27
N PRO A 82 -1.88 -12.52 5.43
CA PRO A 82 -2.41 -13.45 4.44
C PRO A 82 -3.46 -14.39 5.03
N GLY A 83 -4.53 -14.65 4.28
CA GLY A 83 -5.63 -15.52 4.69
C GLY A 83 -6.67 -14.90 5.63
N THR A 84 -6.49 -13.65 6.07
CA THR A 84 -7.49 -12.94 6.88
C THR A 84 -8.49 -12.17 6.01
N ALA A 85 -9.66 -11.84 6.57
CA ALA A 85 -10.76 -11.18 5.84
C ALA A 85 -10.40 -9.80 5.30
N ASP A 86 -9.56 -9.05 6.01
CA ASP A 86 -9.14 -7.69 5.67
C ASP A 86 -7.97 -7.65 4.68
N TYR A 87 -7.32 -8.81 4.45
CA TYR A 87 -6.13 -8.86 3.60
C TYR A 87 -6.45 -8.69 2.11
N GLY A 88 -5.62 -7.90 1.43
CA GLY A 88 -5.79 -7.61 0.01
C GLY A 88 -4.54 -7.03 -0.65
N ALA A 89 -4.64 -6.68 -1.93
CA ALA A 89 -3.54 -6.09 -2.69
C ALA A 89 -2.95 -4.82 -2.01
N PHE A 90 -3.80 -4.04 -1.33
CA PHE A 90 -3.33 -2.86 -0.60
C PHE A 90 -2.51 -3.23 0.64
N SER A 91 -2.85 -4.32 1.33
CA SER A 91 -2.03 -4.87 2.43
C SER A 91 -0.63 -5.24 1.94
N LEU A 92 -0.55 -5.96 0.82
CA LEU A 92 0.71 -6.33 0.16
C LEU A 92 1.51 -5.08 -0.24
N LEU A 93 0.87 -4.07 -0.85
CA LEU A 93 1.54 -2.85 -1.25
C LEU A 93 2.19 -2.15 -0.05
N MET A 94 1.41 -1.93 1.01
CA MET A 94 1.92 -1.25 2.19
C MET A 94 3.04 -2.05 2.88
N GLN A 95 2.90 -3.37 2.97
CA GLN A 95 3.90 -4.25 3.60
C GLN A 95 5.16 -4.46 2.75
N TYR A 96 5.07 -4.30 1.43
CA TYR A 96 6.23 -4.33 0.55
C TYR A 96 7.15 -3.12 0.77
N TYR A 97 6.56 -1.92 0.87
CA TYR A 97 7.34 -0.68 1.03
C TYR A 97 7.59 -0.31 2.49
N THR A 98 6.77 -0.78 3.44
CA THR A 98 6.83 -0.35 4.84
C THR A 98 6.68 -1.52 5.81
N VAL A 99 6.93 -1.23 7.09
CA VAL A 99 6.53 -2.07 8.23
C VAL A 99 5.38 -1.35 8.93
N PRO A 100 4.12 -1.74 8.65
CA PRO A 100 2.96 -1.09 9.26
C PRO A 100 2.71 -1.59 10.68
N GLU A 101 2.23 -0.69 11.53
CA GLU A 101 1.81 -0.96 12.90
C GLU A 101 0.58 -0.13 13.25
N LEU A 102 -0.48 -0.76 13.73
CA LEU A 102 -1.63 -0.08 14.30
C LEU A 102 -1.27 0.34 15.73
N LEU A 103 -1.22 1.65 16.00
CA LEU A 103 -0.81 2.18 17.28
C LEU A 103 -1.98 2.19 18.26
N PHE A 104 -3.10 2.81 17.89
CA PHE A 104 -4.30 2.88 18.73
C PHE A 104 -5.53 3.28 17.92
N GLU A 105 -6.69 3.02 18.48
CA GLU A 105 -7.98 3.43 17.92
C GLU A 105 -8.41 4.78 18.49
N VAL A 106 -9.13 5.55 17.67
CA VAL A 106 -9.71 6.84 18.06
C VAL A 106 -11.22 6.77 17.88
N PRO A 107 -12.00 6.80 18.98
CA PRO A 107 -13.45 6.79 18.92
C PRO A 107 -14.00 7.98 18.12
N ASN A 108 -15.14 7.76 17.47
CA ASN A 108 -15.80 8.82 16.71
C ASN A 108 -16.23 10.03 17.56
N SER A 109 -16.44 9.83 18.88
CA SER A 109 -16.73 10.90 19.84
C SER A 109 -15.61 11.93 20.01
N CYS A 110 -14.40 11.61 19.56
CA CYS A 110 -13.26 12.54 19.57
C CYS A 110 -13.28 13.57 18.42
N PHE A 111 -14.29 13.54 17.57
CA PHE A 111 -14.41 14.41 16.40
C PHE A 111 -15.65 15.30 16.47
N MET A 112 -15.57 16.48 15.86
CA MET A 112 -16.68 17.40 15.69
C MET A 112 -16.77 17.90 14.24
N PRO A 113 -17.82 17.55 13.49
CA PRO A 113 -18.87 16.58 13.82
C PRO A 113 -18.34 15.14 13.88
N PRO A 114 -18.97 14.24 14.66
CA PRO A 114 -18.51 12.87 14.79
C PRO A 114 -18.72 12.10 13.47
N PRO A 115 -17.69 11.39 12.95
CA PRO A 115 -17.84 10.53 11.79
C PRO A 115 -18.67 9.28 12.15
N LYS A 116 -19.21 8.59 11.13
CA LYS A 116 -20.00 7.37 11.32
C LYS A 116 -19.17 6.14 11.72
N VAL A 117 -17.85 6.23 11.62
CA VAL A 117 -16.91 5.09 11.81
C VAL A 117 -15.81 5.48 12.79
N THR A 118 -15.27 4.48 13.47
CA THR A 118 -14.07 4.61 14.31
C THR A 118 -12.85 4.85 13.43
N SER A 119 -11.93 5.66 13.88
CA SER A 119 -10.63 5.90 13.27
C SER A 119 -9.53 5.12 13.98
N ALA A 120 -8.37 5.04 13.37
CA ALA A 120 -7.17 4.49 14.00
C ALA A 120 -5.93 5.23 13.51
N VAL A 121 -4.91 5.27 14.37
CA VAL A 121 -3.58 5.77 14.01
C VAL A 121 -2.70 4.60 13.62
N VAL A 122 -2.13 4.68 12.42
CA VAL A 122 -1.19 3.70 11.87
C VAL A 122 0.15 4.37 11.65
N ARG A 123 1.21 3.70 12.07
CA ARG A 123 2.60 4.02 11.74
C ARG A 123 3.12 3.05 10.69
N CYS A 124 3.67 3.56 9.59
CA CYS A 124 4.29 2.79 8.53
C CYS A 124 5.74 3.24 8.39
N VAL A 125 6.68 2.46 8.89
CA VAL A 125 8.13 2.75 8.75
C VAL A 125 8.60 2.24 7.40
N THR A 126 9.15 3.11 6.56
CA THR A 126 9.64 2.75 5.22
C THR A 126 10.82 1.79 5.33
N ARG A 127 10.78 0.72 4.54
CA ARG A 127 11.86 -0.27 4.45
C ARG A 127 13.05 0.31 3.70
N LYS A 128 14.25 -0.06 4.08
CA LYS A 128 15.48 0.30 3.35
C LYS A 128 15.63 -0.47 2.03
N ALA A 129 15.03 -1.66 1.97
CA ALA A 129 14.97 -2.51 0.79
C ALA A 129 13.68 -3.31 0.81
N PRO A 130 13.16 -3.74 -0.36
CA PRO A 130 12.02 -4.64 -0.43
C PRO A 130 12.28 -5.93 0.36
N PRO A 131 11.26 -6.51 1.02
CA PRO A 131 11.41 -7.72 1.84
C PRO A 131 11.60 -8.99 1.01
N VAL A 132 11.36 -8.91 -0.29
CA VAL A 132 11.54 -9.99 -1.27
C VAL A 132 12.29 -9.47 -2.49
N GLN A 133 13.11 -10.33 -3.10
CA GLN A 133 13.75 -10.05 -4.38
C GLN A 133 12.89 -10.62 -5.50
N VAL A 134 12.71 -9.86 -6.57
CA VAL A 134 11.96 -10.23 -7.77
C VAL A 134 12.74 -9.85 -9.02
N ARG A 135 12.59 -10.61 -10.09
CA ARG A 135 13.26 -10.32 -11.38
C ARG A 135 12.73 -9.02 -12.01
N SER A 136 11.44 -8.76 -11.85
CA SER A 136 10.77 -7.56 -12.37
C SER A 136 9.70 -7.09 -11.38
N GLU A 137 9.83 -5.87 -10.87
CA GLU A 137 8.82 -5.26 -10.00
C GLU A 137 7.49 -5.05 -10.76
N GLU A 138 7.54 -4.77 -12.05
CA GLU A 138 6.36 -4.64 -12.88
C GLU A 138 5.60 -5.98 -12.98
N ALA A 139 6.29 -7.09 -13.25
CA ALA A 139 5.73 -8.42 -13.29
C ALA A 139 5.16 -8.83 -11.92
N PHE A 140 5.86 -8.49 -10.83
CA PHE A 140 5.38 -8.73 -9.48
C PHE A 140 4.05 -8.03 -9.22
N TRP A 141 3.95 -6.72 -9.47
CA TRP A 141 2.69 -6.00 -9.27
C TRP A 141 1.59 -6.39 -10.26
N ARG A 142 1.93 -6.82 -11.48
CA ARG A 142 0.99 -7.42 -12.43
C ARG A 142 0.40 -8.71 -11.84
N THR A 143 1.25 -9.57 -11.27
CA THR A 143 0.82 -10.84 -10.64
C THR A 143 -0.05 -10.60 -9.41
N VAL A 144 0.33 -9.67 -8.54
CA VAL A 144 -0.48 -9.27 -7.38
C VAL A 144 -1.85 -8.77 -7.82
N ARG A 145 -1.91 -7.81 -8.76
CA ARG A 145 -3.18 -7.29 -9.26
C ARG A 145 -4.07 -8.38 -9.85
N ALA A 146 -3.49 -9.27 -10.67
CA ALA A 146 -4.21 -10.40 -11.23
C ALA A 146 -4.72 -11.35 -10.15
N GLY A 147 -3.89 -11.68 -9.15
CA GLY A 147 -4.27 -12.58 -8.05
C GLY A 147 -5.48 -12.10 -7.23
N PHE A 148 -5.63 -10.78 -7.08
CA PHE A 148 -6.77 -10.18 -6.36
C PHE A 148 -7.93 -9.73 -7.25
N ALA A 149 -7.84 -9.89 -8.59
CA ALA A 149 -8.88 -9.41 -9.51
C ALA A 149 -10.22 -10.13 -9.33
N LEU A 150 -10.21 -11.42 -9.00
CA LEU A 150 -11.41 -12.23 -8.88
C LEU A 150 -11.53 -12.88 -7.50
N ARG A 151 -11.95 -12.12 -6.49
CA ARG A 151 -11.97 -12.49 -5.07
C ARG A 151 -12.57 -13.88 -4.77
N ARG A 152 -13.62 -14.31 -5.49
CA ARG A 152 -14.32 -15.59 -5.25
C ARG A 152 -13.79 -16.74 -6.13
N LYS A 153 -12.76 -16.52 -6.92
CA LYS A 153 -12.17 -17.54 -7.82
C LYS A 153 -10.83 -18.04 -7.29
N THR A 154 -10.41 -19.20 -7.78
CA THR A 154 -9.06 -19.70 -7.52
C THR A 154 -8.00 -18.79 -8.14
N LEU A 155 -6.79 -18.85 -7.61
CA LEU A 155 -5.65 -18.07 -8.12
C LEU A 155 -5.43 -18.30 -9.62
N VAL A 156 -5.48 -19.55 -10.08
CA VAL A 156 -5.34 -19.89 -11.51
C VAL A 156 -6.34 -19.11 -12.37
N ASN A 157 -7.62 -19.07 -11.98
CA ASN A 157 -8.63 -18.33 -12.72
C ASN A 157 -8.42 -16.80 -12.65
N SER A 158 -7.91 -16.30 -11.51
CA SER A 158 -7.64 -14.88 -11.34
C SER A 158 -6.44 -14.44 -12.18
N LEU A 159 -5.38 -15.25 -12.25
CA LEU A 159 -4.17 -14.95 -13.03
C LEU A 159 -4.44 -14.76 -14.54
N GLN A 160 -5.48 -15.38 -15.10
CA GLN A 160 -5.88 -15.16 -16.49
C GLN A 160 -6.25 -13.70 -16.81
N THR A 161 -6.59 -12.90 -15.81
CA THR A 161 -6.90 -11.46 -16.01
C THR A 161 -5.66 -10.60 -16.28
N GLY A 162 -4.50 -11.08 -15.89
CA GLY A 162 -3.24 -10.35 -16.02
C GLY A 162 -2.19 -11.05 -16.90
N TRP A 163 -2.29 -12.37 -17.11
CA TRP A 163 -1.32 -13.16 -17.83
C TRP A 163 -2.00 -13.91 -19.00
N GLN A 164 -1.51 -13.68 -20.21
CA GLN A 164 -2.03 -14.30 -21.43
C GLN A 164 -1.41 -15.69 -21.63
N LEU A 165 -1.67 -16.60 -20.65
CA LEU A 165 -1.21 -17.97 -20.67
C LEU A 165 -2.41 -18.93 -20.60
N PRO A 166 -2.32 -20.11 -21.25
CA PRO A 166 -3.33 -21.15 -21.10
C PRO A 166 -3.54 -21.54 -19.63
N LYS A 167 -4.78 -21.88 -19.29
CA LYS A 167 -5.16 -22.22 -17.91
C LYS A 167 -4.35 -23.40 -17.34
N GLU A 168 -4.09 -24.39 -18.16
CA GLU A 168 -3.30 -25.58 -17.83
C GLU A 168 -1.86 -25.21 -17.51
N GLN A 169 -1.28 -24.26 -18.25
CA GLN A 169 0.07 -23.77 -17.98
C GLN A 169 0.12 -22.94 -16.69
N LEU A 170 -0.87 -22.09 -16.47
CA LEU A 170 -1.00 -21.35 -15.19
C LEU A 170 -1.15 -22.31 -13.99
N ALA A 171 -1.92 -23.38 -14.15
CA ALA A 171 -2.08 -24.38 -13.10
C ALA A 171 -0.77 -25.12 -12.81
N ALA A 172 0.00 -25.48 -13.83
CA ALA A 172 1.31 -26.09 -13.68
C ALA A 172 2.32 -25.16 -12.98
N ILE A 173 2.32 -23.87 -13.34
CA ILE A 173 3.19 -22.86 -12.71
C ILE A 173 2.82 -22.70 -11.22
N VAL A 174 1.52 -22.56 -10.90
CA VAL A 174 1.04 -22.43 -9.52
C VAL A 174 1.46 -23.66 -8.70
N ALA A 175 1.27 -24.87 -9.24
CA ALA A 175 1.70 -26.11 -8.58
C ALA A 175 3.24 -26.18 -8.42
N GLY A 176 4.00 -25.76 -9.44
CA GLY A 176 5.47 -25.68 -9.40
C GLY A 176 6.00 -24.72 -8.34
N CYS A 177 5.23 -23.71 -7.96
CA CYS A 177 5.53 -22.82 -6.84
C CYS A 177 5.15 -23.43 -5.45
N GLY A 178 4.71 -24.68 -5.38
CA GLY A 178 4.30 -25.35 -4.15
C GLY A 178 2.93 -24.90 -3.62
N LEU A 179 2.10 -24.29 -4.48
CA LEU A 179 0.78 -23.79 -4.11
C LEU A 179 -0.33 -24.77 -4.47
N SER A 180 -1.38 -24.82 -3.64
CA SER A 180 -2.55 -25.68 -3.92
C SER A 180 -3.28 -25.21 -5.20
N PRO A 181 -3.80 -26.12 -6.05
CA PRO A 181 -4.60 -25.77 -7.23
C PRO A 181 -5.87 -24.97 -6.89
N THR A 182 -6.37 -25.07 -5.67
CA THR A 182 -7.58 -24.39 -5.20
C THR A 182 -7.29 -23.11 -4.41
N VAL A 183 -6.02 -22.76 -4.22
CA VAL A 183 -5.62 -21.57 -3.47
C VAL A 183 -6.22 -20.30 -4.09
N ARG A 184 -6.52 -19.31 -3.26
CA ARG A 184 -6.95 -17.98 -3.67
C ARG A 184 -5.82 -16.97 -3.46
N GLY A 185 -5.84 -15.87 -4.21
CA GLY A 185 -4.83 -14.81 -4.09
C GLY A 185 -4.69 -14.23 -2.68
N GLU A 186 -5.79 -14.16 -1.93
CA GLU A 186 -5.81 -13.67 -0.55
C GLU A 186 -5.04 -14.54 0.47
N ALA A 187 -4.70 -15.76 0.10
CA ALA A 187 -3.93 -16.67 0.96
C ALA A 187 -2.41 -16.49 0.80
N LEU A 188 -1.96 -15.76 -0.23
CA LEU A 188 -0.54 -15.61 -0.56
C LEU A 188 0.06 -14.35 0.08
N GLY A 189 1.26 -14.51 0.67
CA GLY A 189 2.09 -13.40 1.13
C GLY A 189 3.06 -12.90 0.06
N LEU A 190 3.96 -12.02 0.46
CA LEU A 190 4.96 -11.41 -0.43
C LEU A 190 5.89 -12.45 -1.07
N GLU A 191 6.33 -13.45 -0.31
CA GLU A 191 7.26 -14.48 -0.78
C GLU A 191 6.62 -15.39 -1.84
N GLU A 192 5.35 -15.82 -1.61
CA GLU A 192 4.62 -16.63 -2.59
C GLU A 192 4.38 -15.85 -3.88
N TYR A 193 3.97 -14.57 -3.77
CA TYR A 193 3.79 -13.71 -4.94
C TYR A 193 5.10 -13.45 -5.68
N ALA A 194 6.24 -13.32 -4.99
CA ALA A 194 7.55 -13.15 -5.59
C ALA A 194 7.94 -14.38 -6.43
N ARG A 195 7.89 -15.60 -5.83
CA ARG A 195 8.17 -16.84 -6.56
C ARG A 195 7.26 -17.04 -7.77
N LEU A 196 5.96 -16.76 -7.57
CA LEU A 196 4.96 -16.90 -8.62
C LEU A 196 5.20 -15.91 -9.78
N SER A 197 5.53 -14.65 -9.49
CA SER A 197 5.81 -13.65 -10.51
C SER A 197 7.02 -14.01 -11.36
N ASP A 198 8.09 -14.50 -10.74
CA ASP A 198 9.31 -14.90 -11.44
C ASP A 198 9.09 -16.14 -12.33
N ALA A 199 8.27 -17.10 -11.86
CA ALA A 199 7.89 -18.27 -12.63
C ALA A 199 7.00 -17.91 -13.84
N LEU A 200 6.06 -16.98 -13.66
CA LEU A 200 5.19 -16.49 -14.73
C LEU A 200 5.98 -15.68 -15.76
N LEU A 201 6.92 -14.86 -15.33
CA LEU A 201 7.80 -14.08 -16.21
C LEU A 201 8.67 -15.01 -17.07
N ALA A 202 9.26 -16.02 -16.47
CA ALA A 202 10.06 -17.02 -17.19
C ALA A 202 9.22 -17.81 -18.23
N ALA A 203 7.94 -18.04 -17.97
CA ALA A 203 7.05 -18.77 -18.88
C ALA A 203 6.64 -17.97 -20.13
N VAL A 204 6.72 -16.63 -20.09
CA VAL A 204 6.46 -15.77 -21.25
C VAL A 204 7.74 -15.37 -22.01
N GLY A 205 8.91 -15.83 -21.55
CA GLY A 205 10.19 -15.60 -22.23
C GLY A 205 10.82 -14.23 -21.95
N GLU A 206 10.43 -13.59 -20.86
CA GLU A 206 10.96 -12.28 -20.40
C GLU A 206 11.92 -12.43 -19.20
#